data_d74cdb817127c231c2dc3863096535b8
#
_entry.id   d74cdb817127c231c2dc3863096535b8
#
_cell.length_a   1.000
_cell.length_b   1.000
_cell.length_c   1.000
_cell.angle_alpha   90.00
_cell.angle_beta   90.00
_cell.angle_gamma   90.00
#
_symmetry.space_group_name_H-M   'P 1'
#
loop_
_entity.id
_entity.type
_entity.pdbx_description
1 polymer ?
#
loop_
_entity_poly.entity_id
_entity_poly.type
_entity_poly.pdbx_seq_one_letter_code
_entity_poly.pdbx_strand_id
1 'polypeptide(L)'
;MVKVGELAVNLETSDIEYCRKLRNHYHGFVDVAERAEFSFQIELTNSRINDPEAEVRVRRRSAHWSLARGDFQAEWNTKSNRGTIRQSANLYSIDAALRIFHTVVLATRDGFLLHAASAIRNGKAFLFMGPSGAGKTTIASLRPSDATLLTDEVSYVRKQAEGFRAFGTPFAGELAKSGENVSAPIAGLHLLAQGPENRIEPVGASDAVRAVLANMLFFAEDPELVRSVFQSACQLVSCVPVYRLTFVPDVRVWESIG
;
A
#
# COMPACT_ATOMS: atom_id res chain seq x y z
N MET A 1 -16.52 -2.20 -8.76
CA MET A 1 -15.57 -1.26 -8.18
C MET A 1 -14.53 -2.00 -7.36
N VAL A 2 -13.39 -1.39 -7.09
CA VAL A 2 -12.30 -1.94 -6.25
C VAL A 2 -12.31 -1.21 -4.93
N LYS A 3 -12.29 -1.94 -3.80
CA LYS A 3 -12.30 -1.38 -2.44
C LYS A 3 -11.05 -1.80 -1.70
N VAL A 4 -10.21 -0.82 -1.35
CA VAL A 4 -8.96 -1.03 -0.60
C VAL A 4 -8.95 -0.10 0.61
N GLY A 5 -8.77 -0.63 1.81
CA GLY A 5 -8.70 0.18 3.03
C GLY A 5 -9.93 1.06 3.25
N GLU A 6 -11.11 0.57 2.92
CA GLU A 6 -12.41 1.25 2.97
C GLU A 6 -12.59 2.35 1.90
N LEU A 7 -11.63 2.53 1.01
CA LEU A 7 -11.73 3.45 -0.12
C LEU A 7 -12.25 2.71 -1.35
N ALA A 8 -13.42 3.08 -1.82
CA ALA A 8 -14.08 2.46 -2.97
C ALA A 8 -13.84 3.28 -4.25
N VAL A 9 -13.19 2.66 -5.23
CA VAL A 9 -12.84 3.26 -6.53
C VAL A 9 -13.54 2.50 -7.65
N ASN A 10 -14.38 3.17 -8.42
CA ASN A 10 -14.97 2.62 -9.62
C ASN A 10 -14.01 2.80 -10.80
N LEU A 11 -13.74 1.70 -11.51
CA LEU A 11 -12.91 1.67 -12.71
C LEU A 11 -13.77 1.28 -13.89
N GLU A 12 -13.94 2.18 -14.86
CA GLU A 12 -14.77 1.99 -16.04
C GLU A 12 -13.91 1.94 -17.29
N THR A 13 -14.21 1.02 -18.19
CA THR A 13 -13.56 0.93 -19.50
C THR A 13 -14.57 0.43 -20.54
N SER A 14 -14.46 0.90 -21.77
CA SER A 14 -15.25 0.39 -22.92
C SER A 14 -14.68 -0.93 -23.46
N ASP A 15 -13.45 -1.29 -23.11
CA ASP A 15 -12.83 -2.55 -23.55
C ASP A 15 -13.30 -3.71 -22.66
N ILE A 16 -14.09 -4.61 -23.22
CA ILE A 16 -14.69 -5.75 -22.52
C ILE A 16 -13.61 -6.73 -22.02
N GLU A 17 -12.57 -6.96 -22.82
CA GLU A 17 -11.49 -7.88 -22.46
C GLU A 17 -10.68 -7.32 -21.28
N TYR A 18 -10.35 -6.03 -21.33
CA TYR A 18 -9.64 -5.37 -20.24
C TYR A 18 -10.49 -5.29 -18.96
N CYS A 19 -11.79 -5.04 -19.09
CA CYS A 19 -12.71 -5.09 -17.95
C CYS A 19 -12.70 -6.47 -17.27
N ARG A 20 -12.68 -7.57 -18.04
CA ARG A 20 -12.56 -8.93 -17.50
C ARG A 20 -11.21 -9.15 -16.81
N LYS A 21 -10.10 -8.69 -17.40
CA LYS A 21 -8.76 -8.75 -16.78
C LYS A 21 -8.74 -8.00 -15.43
N LEU A 22 -9.31 -6.79 -15.35
CA LEU A 22 -9.42 -6.02 -14.10
C LEU A 22 -10.21 -6.75 -13.02
N ARG A 23 -11.37 -7.33 -13.38
CA ARG A 23 -12.19 -8.10 -12.42
C ARG A 23 -11.45 -9.31 -11.86
N ASN A 24 -10.71 -10.03 -12.71
CA ASN A 24 -9.92 -11.18 -12.28
C ASN A 24 -8.74 -10.74 -11.40
N HIS A 25 -8.07 -9.66 -11.78
CA HIS A 25 -6.92 -9.13 -11.05
C HIS A 25 -7.27 -8.66 -9.63
N TYR A 26 -8.40 -7.95 -9.52
CA TYR A 26 -8.87 -7.43 -8.23
C TYR A 26 -9.96 -8.30 -7.56
N HIS A 27 -10.12 -9.57 -7.93
CA HIS A 27 -11.27 -10.39 -7.55
C HIS A 27 -11.57 -10.39 -6.04
N GLY A 28 -10.56 -10.43 -5.16
CA GLY A 28 -10.70 -10.38 -3.70
C GLY A 28 -11.05 -8.98 -3.14
N PHE A 29 -11.02 -7.96 -3.99
CA PHE A 29 -11.25 -6.56 -3.63
C PHE A 29 -12.41 -5.94 -4.40
N VAL A 30 -13.14 -6.75 -5.18
CA VAL A 30 -14.33 -6.27 -5.91
C VAL A 30 -15.52 -6.22 -4.97
N ASP A 31 -16.13 -5.04 -4.85
CA ASP A 31 -17.37 -4.83 -4.14
C ASP A 31 -18.43 -4.29 -5.12
N VAL A 32 -19.64 -4.84 -5.06
CA VAL A 32 -20.76 -4.46 -5.93
C VAL A 32 -21.90 -3.77 -5.17
N ALA A 33 -21.85 -3.82 -3.84
CA ALA A 33 -22.95 -3.40 -2.98
C ALA A 33 -22.88 -1.93 -2.54
N GLU A 34 -21.71 -1.29 -2.59
CA GLU A 34 -21.49 0.07 -2.12
C GLU A 34 -21.42 1.09 -3.28
N ARG A 35 -21.66 2.34 -2.96
CA ARG A 35 -21.43 3.46 -3.88
C ARG A 35 -19.94 3.79 -3.89
N ALA A 36 -19.34 3.83 -5.07
CA ALA A 36 -17.96 4.28 -5.23
C ALA A 36 -17.77 5.72 -4.77
N GLU A 37 -16.71 5.97 -4.01
CA GLU A 37 -16.33 7.33 -3.63
C GLU A 37 -15.64 8.06 -4.76
N PHE A 38 -14.82 7.34 -5.53
CA PHE A 38 -14.11 7.86 -6.72
C PHE A 38 -14.49 7.05 -7.96
N SER A 39 -14.47 7.70 -9.12
CA SER A 39 -14.72 7.03 -10.40
C SER A 39 -13.70 7.47 -11.44
N PHE A 40 -13.06 6.49 -12.08
CA PHE A 40 -12.10 6.72 -13.15
C PHE A 40 -12.54 6.02 -14.44
N GLN A 41 -12.56 6.79 -15.52
CA GLN A 41 -12.65 6.26 -16.87
C GLN A 41 -11.25 5.83 -17.33
N ILE A 42 -11.07 4.56 -17.70
CA ILE A 42 -9.82 4.05 -18.26
C ILE A 42 -9.87 4.16 -19.77
N GLU A 43 -8.96 4.93 -20.33
CA GLU A 43 -8.75 5.08 -21.77
C GLU A 43 -7.50 4.28 -22.16
N LEU A 44 -7.69 3.20 -22.91
CA LEU A 44 -6.60 2.39 -23.40
C LEU A 44 -5.95 3.06 -24.62
N THR A 45 -4.64 3.15 -24.60
CA THR A 45 -3.83 3.74 -25.66
C THR A 45 -2.93 2.68 -26.31
N ASN A 46 -2.70 2.82 -27.61
CA ASN A 46 -1.73 2.00 -28.35
C ASN A 46 -0.30 2.58 -28.25
N SER A 47 -0.04 3.44 -27.28
CA SER A 47 1.28 4.05 -27.11
C SER A 47 2.33 2.99 -26.85
N ARG A 48 3.42 3.03 -27.61
CA ARG A 48 4.61 2.21 -27.38
C ARG A 48 5.50 2.75 -26.24
N ILE A 49 5.18 3.91 -25.70
CA ILE A 49 5.88 4.50 -24.57
C ILE A 49 5.39 3.76 -23.33
N ASN A 50 6.18 2.81 -22.89
CA ASN A 50 5.92 2.01 -21.71
C ASN A 50 7.24 1.96 -20.91
N ASP A 51 7.51 3.04 -20.18
CA ASP A 51 8.66 3.14 -19.30
C ASP A 51 8.20 3.15 -17.83
N PRO A 52 8.08 1.96 -17.21
CA PRO A 52 7.67 1.84 -15.82
C PRO A 52 8.72 2.35 -14.82
N GLU A 53 9.96 2.56 -15.26
CA GLU A 53 11.05 3.10 -14.42
C GLU A 53 11.14 4.63 -14.49
N ALA A 54 10.33 5.28 -15.33
CA ALA A 54 10.29 6.72 -15.39
C ALA A 54 9.86 7.33 -14.05
N GLU A 55 10.36 8.52 -13.78
CA GLU A 55 10.03 9.28 -12.58
C GLU A 55 8.52 9.54 -12.45
N VAL A 56 8.00 9.28 -11.26
CA VAL A 56 6.61 9.60 -10.91
C VAL A 56 6.45 11.10 -10.73
N ARG A 57 5.45 11.68 -11.40
CA ARG A 57 5.11 13.10 -11.28
C ARG A 57 3.72 13.26 -10.73
N VAL A 58 3.60 13.94 -9.60
CA VAL A 58 2.32 14.25 -8.95
C VAL A 58 2.19 15.75 -8.84
N ARG A 59 1.15 16.33 -9.44
CA ARG A 59 0.93 17.78 -9.46
C ARG A 59 -0.49 18.12 -9.08
N ARG A 60 -0.65 19.21 -8.34
CA ARG A 60 -1.95 19.80 -8.00
C ARG A 60 -2.10 21.17 -8.64
N ARG A 61 -3.25 21.40 -9.27
CA ARG A 61 -3.66 22.72 -9.75
C ARG A 61 -5.08 22.97 -9.30
N SER A 62 -5.27 23.78 -8.25
CA SER A 62 -6.59 24.02 -7.65
C SER A 62 -7.27 22.71 -7.23
N ALA A 63 -8.42 22.37 -7.80
CA ALA A 63 -9.17 21.15 -7.53
C ALA A 63 -8.75 19.95 -8.42
N HIS A 64 -7.75 20.09 -9.26
CA HIS A 64 -7.30 19.05 -10.19
C HIS A 64 -5.95 18.47 -9.77
N TRP A 65 -5.89 17.15 -9.68
CA TRP A 65 -4.67 16.39 -9.54
C TRP A 65 -4.30 15.73 -10.86
N SER A 66 -3.02 15.70 -11.17
CA SER A 66 -2.46 14.89 -12.25
C SER A 66 -1.35 14.01 -11.71
N LEU A 67 -1.36 12.76 -12.11
CA LEU A 67 -0.37 11.74 -11.82
C LEU A 67 0.16 11.23 -13.15
N ALA A 68 1.48 11.07 -13.26
CA ALA A 68 2.07 10.51 -14.47
C ALA A 68 3.31 9.70 -14.12
N ARG A 69 3.52 8.65 -14.88
CA ARG A 69 4.76 7.90 -15.02
C ARG A 69 4.91 7.57 -16.51
N GLY A 70 6.00 7.02 -16.97
CA GLY A 70 6.21 6.74 -18.40
C GLY A 70 5.21 5.75 -19.03
N ASP A 71 4.44 5.02 -18.25
CA ASP A 71 3.49 3.99 -18.69
C ASP A 71 2.01 4.35 -18.45
N PHE A 72 1.72 5.43 -17.72
CA PHE A 72 0.35 5.93 -17.55
C PHE A 72 0.31 7.43 -17.29
N GLN A 73 -0.87 8.02 -17.51
CA GLN A 73 -1.27 9.35 -17.08
C GLN A 73 -2.65 9.28 -16.46
N ALA A 74 -2.81 9.88 -15.28
CA ALA A 74 -4.10 9.95 -14.60
C ALA A 74 -4.37 11.37 -14.11
N GLU A 75 -5.62 11.77 -14.14
CA GLU A 75 -6.08 13.04 -13.62
C GLU A 75 -7.45 12.89 -12.97
N TRP A 76 -7.71 13.63 -11.92
CA TRP A 76 -9.05 13.70 -11.31
C TRP A 76 -9.34 15.06 -10.70
N ASN A 77 -10.63 15.34 -10.57
CA ASN A 77 -11.15 16.53 -9.92
C ASN A 77 -11.65 16.18 -8.51
N THR A 78 -11.14 16.86 -7.48
CA THR A 78 -11.48 16.61 -6.08
C THR A 78 -12.89 17.04 -5.69
N LYS A 79 -13.56 17.91 -6.48
CA LYS A 79 -14.94 18.33 -6.23
C LYS A 79 -15.96 17.29 -6.70
N SER A 80 -15.68 16.64 -7.83
CA SER A 80 -16.54 15.60 -8.40
C SER A 80 -16.11 14.19 -8.04
N ASN A 81 -14.88 14.01 -7.57
CA ASN A 81 -14.21 12.72 -7.36
C ASN A 81 -14.19 11.84 -8.62
N ARG A 82 -14.15 12.49 -9.80
CA ARG A 82 -14.09 11.82 -11.10
C ARG A 82 -12.80 12.13 -11.83
N GLY A 83 -12.31 11.15 -12.56
CA GLY A 83 -11.07 11.28 -13.31
C GLY A 83 -10.95 10.34 -14.49
N THR A 84 -9.80 10.41 -15.14
CA THR A 84 -9.42 9.57 -16.29
C THR A 84 -8.06 8.97 -16.04
N ILE A 85 -7.84 7.73 -16.45
CA ILE A 85 -6.55 7.05 -16.48
C ILE A 85 -6.28 6.63 -17.92
N ARG A 86 -5.21 7.15 -18.51
CA ARG A 86 -4.73 6.80 -19.86
C ARG A 86 -3.53 5.90 -19.75
N GLN A 87 -3.60 4.71 -20.32
CA GLN A 87 -2.52 3.72 -20.25
C GLN A 87 -2.64 2.67 -21.36
N SER A 88 -1.63 1.84 -21.55
CA SER A 88 -1.76 0.60 -22.33
C SER A 88 -2.59 -0.44 -21.57
N ALA A 89 -3.02 -1.51 -22.24
CA ALA A 89 -3.79 -2.60 -21.61
C ALA A 89 -2.91 -3.48 -20.69
N ASN A 90 -2.26 -2.84 -19.72
CA ASN A 90 -1.29 -3.42 -18.79
C ASN A 90 -1.80 -3.29 -17.34
N LEU A 91 -1.87 -4.41 -16.61
CA LEU A 91 -2.31 -4.44 -15.21
C LEU A 91 -1.29 -3.81 -14.26
N TYR A 92 0.00 -3.86 -14.58
CA TYR A 92 1.03 -3.20 -13.78
C TYR A 92 0.89 -1.67 -13.77
N SER A 93 0.49 -1.07 -14.91
CA SER A 93 0.28 0.37 -15.00
C SER A 93 -0.91 0.84 -14.17
N ILE A 94 -2.04 0.10 -14.18
CA ILE A 94 -3.20 0.45 -13.34
C ILE A 94 -2.90 0.28 -11.85
N ASP A 95 -2.16 -0.77 -11.44
CA ASP A 95 -1.73 -0.94 -10.06
C ASP A 95 -0.87 0.25 -9.60
N ALA A 96 0.09 0.68 -10.42
CA ALA A 96 0.93 1.81 -10.11
C ALA A 96 0.11 3.13 -10.01
N ALA A 97 -0.80 3.37 -10.95
CA ALA A 97 -1.68 4.54 -10.92
C ALA A 97 -2.54 4.56 -9.65
N LEU A 98 -3.12 3.41 -9.26
CA LEU A 98 -3.91 3.30 -8.03
C LEU A 98 -3.05 3.45 -6.77
N ARG A 99 -1.86 2.85 -6.70
CA ARG A 99 -0.94 3.03 -5.56
C ARG A 99 -0.64 4.53 -5.36
N ILE A 100 -0.26 5.25 -6.42
CA ILE A 100 0.05 6.68 -6.34
C ILE A 100 -1.20 7.48 -5.97
N PHE A 101 -2.35 7.20 -6.56
CA PHE A 101 -3.63 7.81 -6.19
C PHE A 101 -3.94 7.62 -4.71
N HIS A 102 -3.81 6.40 -4.19
CA HIS A 102 -4.03 6.10 -2.78
C HIS A 102 -3.07 6.87 -1.86
N THR A 103 -1.79 7.11 -2.25
CA THR A 103 -0.88 7.91 -1.42
C THR A 103 -1.38 9.33 -1.21
N VAL A 104 -1.94 9.95 -2.26
CA VAL A 104 -2.48 11.31 -2.19
C VAL A 104 -3.75 11.37 -1.35
N VAL A 105 -4.67 10.43 -1.56
CA VAL A 105 -5.94 10.40 -0.80
C VAL A 105 -5.69 10.09 0.67
N LEU A 106 -4.83 9.13 0.97
CA LEU A 106 -4.48 8.76 2.35
C LEU A 106 -3.84 9.89 3.12
N ALA A 107 -2.97 10.68 2.47
CA ALA A 107 -2.35 11.85 3.10
C ALA A 107 -3.37 12.89 3.62
N THR A 108 -4.59 12.90 3.06
CA THR A 108 -5.70 13.75 3.55
C THR A 108 -6.59 13.07 4.60
N ARG A 109 -6.27 11.82 5.01
CA ARG A 109 -7.12 10.96 5.84
C ARG A 109 -6.35 10.25 6.94
N ASP A 110 -5.29 10.87 7.43
CA ASP A 110 -4.43 10.32 8.50
C ASP A 110 -3.93 8.91 8.19
N GLY A 111 -3.54 8.68 6.94
CA GLY A 111 -3.04 7.40 6.48
C GLY A 111 -1.91 7.52 5.47
N PHE A 112 -1.32 6.39 5.13
CA PHE A 112 -0.25 6.29 4.15
C PHE A 112 -0.01 4.85 3.69
N LEU A 113 0.75 4.69 2.62
CA LEU A 113 1.26 3.40 2.16
C LEU A 113 2.70 3.20 2.63
N LEU A 114 3.03 1.99 3.09
CA LEU A 114 4.38 1.58 3.43
C LEU A 114 4.86 0.47 2.50
N HIS A 115 6.08 0.57 2.01
CA HIS A 115 6.79 -0.56 1.41
C HIS A 115 7.17 -1.56 2.51
N ALA A 116 6.21 -2.40 2.85
CA ALA A 116 6.27 -3.36 3.94
C ALA A 116 5.39 -4.57 3.63
N ALA A 117 5.84 -5.76 3.99
CA ALA A 117 4.96 -6.90 4.11
C ALA A 117 4.12 -6.78 5.38
N SER A 118 2.92 -7.35 5.40
CA SER A 118 2.10 -7.41 6.60
C SER A 118 1.19 -8.63 6.64
N ALA A 119 0.94 -9.10 7.87
CA ALA A 119 0.02 -10.19 8.12
C ALA A 119 -0.72 -10.00 9.43
N ILE A 120 -1.89 -10.62 9.54
CA ILE A 120 -2.68 -10.69 10.77
C ILE A 120 -2.41 -12.02 11.45
N ARG A 121 -2.16 -12.00 12.75
CA ARG A 121 -2.15 -13.16 13.62
C ARG A 121 -2.79 -12.80 14.95
N ASN A 122 -3.58 -13.70 15.51
CA ASN A 122 -4.30 -13.47 16.78
C ASN A 122 -5.11 -12.16 16.79
N GLY A 123 -5.73 -11.79 15.64
CA GLY A 123 -6.53 -10.58 15.49
C GLY A 123 -5.73 -9.28 15.45
N LYS A 124 -4.40 -9.31 15.36
CA LYS A 124 -3.48 -8.17 15.34
C LYS A 124 -2.63 -8.17 14.07
N ALA A 125 -2.36 -7.00 13.53
CA ALA A 125 -1.50 -6.85 12.36
C ALA A 125 -0.05 -6.57 12.75
N PHE A 126 0.87 -7.21 12.07
CA PHE A 126 2.31 -7.03 12.17
C PHE A 126 2.86 -6.60 10.83
N LEU A 127 3.66 -5.55 10.80
CA LEU A 127 4.25 -4.99 9.59
C LEU A 127 5.77 -5.21 9.60
N PHE A 128 6.30 -5.58 8.44
CA PHE A 128 7.71 -5.94 8.25
C PHE A 128 8.33 -5.04 7.20
N MET A 129 9.21 -4.15 7.63
CA MET A 129 9.87 -3.12 6.83
C MET A 129 11.35 -3.39 6.68
N GLY A 130 11.94 -2.85 5.62
CA GLY A 130 13.37 -2.91 5.40
C GLY A 130 13.75 -2.68 3.94
N PRO A 131 15.02 -2.48 3.63
CA PRO A 131 15.49 -2.31 2.27
C PRO A 131 15.17 -3.52 1.38
N SER A 132 15.43 -3.39 0.09
CA SER A 132 15.37 -4.55 -0.82
C SER A 132 16.30 -5.65 -0.31
N GLY A 133 15.86 -6.90 -0.36
CA GLY A 133 16.61 -8.04 0.15
C GLY A 133 16.59 -8.22 1.68
N ALA A 134 15.93 -7.37 2.47
CA ALA A 134 15.85 -7.54 3.93
C ALA A 134 15.06 -8.77 4.40
N GLY A 135 14.28 -9.39 3.50
CA GLY A 135 13.50 -10.60 3.79
C GLY A 135 11.99 -10.36 3.98
N LYS A 136 11.42 -9.26 3.48
CA LYS A 136 9.97 -8.99 3.54
C LYS A 136 9.15 -10.12 2.94
N THR A 137 9.48 -10.53 1.71
CA THR A 137 8.83 -11.65 1.02
C THR A 137 9.05 -12.98 1.76
N THR A 138 10.26 -13.16 2.31
CA THR A 138 10.61 -14.36 3.07
C THR A 138 9.72 -14.49 4.31
N ILE A 139 9.63 -13.45 5.15
CA ILE A 139 8.82 -13.52 6.38
C ILE A 139 7.33 -13.66 6.07
N ALA A 140 6.84 -13.05 4.99
CA ALA A 140 5.48 -13.22 4.51
C ALA A 140 5.21 -14.66 4.04
N SER A 141 6.17 -15.31 3.38
CA SER A 141 6.06 -16.70 2.93
C SER A 141 6.13 -17.70 4.08
N LEU A 142 6.91 -17.40 5.11
CA LEU A 142 7.08 -18.23 6.32
C LEU A 142 5.94 -18.10 7.32
N ARG A 143 4.90 -17.31 7.02
CA ARG A 143 3.79 -17.15 7.95
C ARG A 143 3.10 -18.50 8.25
N PRO A 144 2.73 -18.74 9.51
CA PRO A 144 2.02 -19.95 9.89
C PRO A 144 0.59 -19.95 9.30
N SER A 145 -0.04 -21.11 9.29
CA SER A 145 -1.38 -21.29 8.70
C SER A 145 -2.50 -20.54 9.43
N ASP A 146 -2.27 -20.14 10.68
CA ASP A 146 -3.14 -19.27 11.49
C ASP A 146 -2.96 -17.78 11.23
N ALA A 147 -2.03 -17.40 10.34
CA ALA A 147 -1.79 -16.02 9.97
C ALA A 147 -2.34 -15.70 8.56
N THR A 148 -3.07 -14.58 8.46
CA THR A 148 -3.65 -14.07 7.22
C THR A 148 -2.72 -13.05 6.57
N LEU A 149 -2.36 -13.23 5.30
CA LEU A 149 -1.56 -12.27 4.54
C LEU A 149 -2.39 -11.03 4.21
N LEU A 150 -1.90 -9.86 4.58
CA LEU A 150 -2.44 -8.57 4.12
C LEU A 150 -1.76 -8.10 2.84
N THR A 151 -0.43 -8.25 2.76
CA THR A 151 0.39 -7.96 1.58
C THR A 151 1.82 -8.44 1.78
N ASP A 152 2.52 -8.70 0.69
CA ASP A 152 3.98 -8.92 0.70
C ASP A 152 4.79 -7.71 0.22
N GLU A 153 4.11 -6.62 -0.23
CA GLU A 153 4.74 -5.50 -0.93
C GLU A 153 4.36 -4.14 -0.34
N VAL A 154 3.06 -3.81 -0.29
CA VAL A 154 2.58 -2.47 0.07
C VAL A 154 1.49 -2.55 1.12
N SER A 155 1.86 -2.25 2.36
CA SER A 155 0.94 -2.17 3.49
C SER A 155 0.16 -0.86 3.48
N TYR A 156 -1.15 -0.95 3.62
CA TYR A 156 -2.07 0.17 3.68
C TYR A 156 -2.38 0.49 5.15
N VAL A 157 -1.98 1.67 5.61
CA VAL A 157 -2.08 2.09 7.01
C VAL A 157 -3.03 3.27 7.14
N ARG A 158 -3.98 3.19 8.06
CA ARG A 158 -4.89 4.30 8.40
C ARG A 158 -5.07 4.43 9.90
N LYS A 159 -5.18 5.67 10.36
CA LYS A 159 -5.66 5.97 11.70
C LYS A 159 -7.18 5.91 11.73
N GLN A 160 -7.72 5.23 12.70
CA GLN A 160 -9.15 5.17 13.04
C GLN A 160 -9.37 5.62 14.49
N ALA A 161 -10.61 5.66 14.95
CA ALA A 161 -10.94 6.10 16.31
C ALA A 161 -10.18 5.32 17.41
N GLU A 162 -9.99 4.02 17.19
CA GLU A 162 -9.33 3.10 18.14
C GLU A 162 -7.80 2.97 17.93
N GLY A 163 -7.20 3.76 17.03
CA GLY A 163 -5.78 3.71 16.71
C GLY A 163 -5.49 3.35 15.25
N PHE A 164 -4.25 2.96 14.99
CA PHE A 164 -3.84 2.60 13.63
C PHE A 164 -4.21 1.17 13.25
N ARG A 165 -4.71 1.01 12.03
CA ARG A 165 -5.03 -0.29 11.43
C ARG A 165 -4.27 -0.51 10.14
N ALA A 166 -3.90 -1.75 9.89
CA ALA A 166 -3.40 -2.20 8.60
C ALA A 166 -4.52 -2.91 7.83
N PHE A 167 -4.56 -2.68 6.53
CA PHE A 167 -5.54 -3.25 5.61
C PHE A 167 -4.82 -4.05 4.53
N GLY A 168 -5.44 -5.12 4.09
CA GLY A 168 -4.97 -5.88 2.95
C GLY A 168 -5.05 -5.10 1.65
N THR A 169 -4.16 -5.43 0.73
CA THR A 169 -4.08 -4.78 -0.58
C THR A 169 -4.05 -5.80 -1.72
N PRO A 170 -4.58 -5.43 -2.90
CA PRO A 170 -4.47 -6.25 -4.10
C PRO A 170 -3.09 -6.18 -4.75
N PHE A 171 -2.22 -5.28 -4.27
CA PHE A 171 -0.91 -4.99 -4.87
C PHE A 171 0.09 -6.09 -4.51
N ALA A 172 0.19 -7.08 -5.38
CA ALA A 172 1.10 -8.19 -5.19
C ALA A 172 2.56 -7.79 -5.46
N GLY A 173 3.46 -8.30 -4.63
CA GLY A 173 4.89 -8.25 -4.81
C GLY A 173 5.45 -9.53 -5.43
N GLU A 174 6.62 -9.97 -4.96
CA GLU A 174 7.32 -11.16 -5.48
C GLU A 174 6.56 -12.48 -5.24
N LEU A 175 5.68 -12.54 -4.23
CA LEU A 175 4.83 -13.72 -4.01
C LEU A 175 3.76 -13.89 -5.10
N ALA A 176 3.53 -12.87 -5.91
CA ALA A 176 2.49 -12.84 -6.95
C ALA A 176 1.09 -13.22 -6.39
N LYS A 177 0.83 -12.88 -5.13
CA LYS A 177 -0.44 -13.14 -4.45
C LYS A 177 -0.99 -11.84 -3.87
N SER A 178 -2.24 -11.56 -4.17
CA SER A 178 -2.98 -10.49 -3.48
C SER A 178 -3.15 -10.85 -2.01
N GLY A 179 -3.15 -9.83 -1.15
CA GLY A 179 -3.56 -9.99 0.24
C GLY A 179 -5.06 -10.26 0.35
N GLU A 180 -5.51 -10.58 1.55
CA GLU A 180 -6.94 -10.69 1.84
C GLU A 180 -7.51 -9.31 2.19
N ASN A 181 -8.72 -9.00 1.70
CA ASN A 181 -9.40 -7.72 1.93
C ASN A 181 -10.00 -7.64 3.34
N VAL A 182 -9.13 -7.70 4.33
CA VAL A 182 -9.45 -7.62 5.76
C VAL A 182 -8.53 -6.62 6.44
N SER A 183 -8.80 -6.29 7.70
CA SER A 183 -7.97 -5.36 8.46
C SER A 183 -7.88 -5.74 9.93
N ALA A 184 -6.78 -5.31 10.58
CA ALA A 184 -6.61 -5.45 12.02
C ALA A 184 -5.87 -4.27 12.63
N PRO A 185 -6.02 -4.00 13.94
CA PRO A 185 -5.20 -3.03 14.66
C PRO A 185 -3.73 -3.45 14.60
N ILE A 186 -2.85 -2.47 14.40
CA ILE A 186 -1.42 -2.71 14.30
C ILE A 186 -0.84 -2.91 15.70
N ALA A 187 -0.21 -4.08 15.92
CA ALA A 187 0.43 -4.42 17.19
C ALA A 187 1.94 -4.13 17.20
N GLY A 188 2.59 -4.10 16.05
CA GLY A 188 4.02 -3.85 15.96
C GLY A 188 4.52 -3.62 14.55
N LEU A 189 5.57 -2.82 14.45
CA LEU A 189 6.36 -2.60 13.25
C LEU A 189 7.74 -3.25 13.44
N HIS A 190 8.20 -4.02 12.47
CA HIS A 190 9.44 -4.75 12.55
C HIS A 190 10.39 -4.32 11.43
N LEU A 191 11.55 -3.78 11.83
CA LEU A 191 12.67 -3.50 10.92
C LEU A 191 13.45 -4.78 10.75
N LEU A 192 13.39 -5.36 9.56
CA LEU A 192 14.03 -6.63 9.25
C LEU A 192 15.54 -6.49 9.11
N ALA A 193 16.27 -7.42 9.71
CA ALA A 193 17.67 -7.66 9.52
C ALA A 193 17.94 -9.17 9.43
N GLN A 194 18.89 -9.56 8.59
CA GLN A 194 19.34 -10.96 8.53
C GLN A 194 20.39 -11.22 9.61
N GLY A 195 20.38 -12.39 10.23
CA GLY A 195 21.34 -12.77 11.23
C GLY A 195 21.31 -14.25 11.56
N PRO A 196 22.22 -14.72 12.42
CA PRO A 196 22.36 -16.14 12.74
C PRO A 196 21.30 -16.66 13.74
N GLU A 197 20.52 -15.77 14.35
CA GLU A 197 19.51 -16.10 15.36
C GLU A 197 18.30 -15.15 15.29
N ASN A 198 17.17 -15.60 15.82
CA ASN A 198 15.98 -14.77 15.95
C ASN A 198 16.10 -13.88 17.19
N ARG A 199 16.07 -12.55 17.01
CA ARG A 199 16.16 -11.57 18.07
C ARG A 199 15.27 -10.37 17.81
N ILE A 200 14.51 -9.94 18.81
CA ILE A 200 13.68 -8.73 18.76
C ILE A 200 14.22 -7.71 19.75
N GLU A 201 14.49 -6.50 19.30
CA GLU A 201 15.01 -5.41 20.09
C GLU A 201 14.16 -4.15 19.86
N PRO A 202 13.82 -3.38 20.90
CA PRO A 202 13.10 -2.13 20.71
C PRO A 202 13.95 -1.11 19.96
N VAL A 203 13.31 -0.32 19.09
CA VAL A 203 13.92 0.77 18.34
C VAL A 203 13.55 2.10 18.96
N GLY A 204 14.52 2.98 19.17
CA GLY A 204 14.29 4.33 19.71
C GLY A 204 13.41 5.17 18.76
N ALA A 205 12.59 6.07 19.33
CA ALA A 205 11.58 6.83 18.60
C ALA A 205 12.13 7.58 17.36
N SER A 206 13.30 8.20 17.48
CA SER A 206 13.93 8.92 16.36
C SER A 206 14.26 8.00 15.17
N ASP A 207 14.84 6.82 15.46
CA ASP A 207 15.20 5.85 14.43
C ASP A 207 13.96 5.16 13.85
N ALA A 208 12.93 4.94 14.68
CA ALA A 208 11.64 4.42 14.28
C ALA A 208 10.94 5.35 13.28
N VAL A 209 10.89 6.66 13.54
CA VAL A 209 10.31 7.66 12.61
C VAL A 209 11.09 7.68 11.30
N ARG A 210 12.43 7.70 11.35
CA ARG A 210 13.27 7.65 10.14
C ARG A 210 12.99 6.40 9.32
N ALA A 211 12.87 5.25 9.97
CA ALA A 211 12.61 3.99 9.30
C ALA A 211 11.22 3.96 8.65
N VAL A 212 10.18 4.44 9.33
CA VAL A 212 8.84 4.57 8.76
C VAL A 212 8.87 5.47 7.53
N LEU A 213 9.46 6.66 7.63
CA LEU A 213 9.56 7.61 6.52
C LEU A 213 10.36 7.05 5.33
N ALA A 214 11.46 6.33 5.60
CA ALA A 214 12.28 5.72 4.54
C ALA A 214 11.56 4.59 3.77
N ASN A 215 10.54 3.97 4.37
CA ASN A 215 9.73 2.94 3.73
C ASN A 215 8.35 3.47 3.28
N MET A 216 8.09 4.75 3.43
CA MET A 216 6.81 5.34 3.04
C MET A 216 6.77 5.61 1.54
N LEU A 217 5.68 5.19 0.90
CA LEU A 217 5.42 5.53 -0.49
C LEU A 217 4.67 6.87 -0.52
N PHE A 218 5.33 7.90 -1.02
CA PHE A 218 4.73 9.22 -1.19
C PHE A 218 5.45 9.97 -2.32
N PHE A 219 4.69 10.57 -3.23
CA PHE A 219 5.20 11.13 -4.49
C PHE A 219 4.81 12.59 -4.71
N ALA A 220 3.93 13.15 -3.87
CA ALA A 220 3.49 14.54 -4.02
C ALA A 220 4.45 15.50 -3.32
N GLU A 221 4.74 16.63 -3.97
CA GLU A 221 5.56 17.72 -3.41
C GLU A 221 4.70 18.79 -2.70
N ASP A 222 3.38 18.58 -2.58
CA ASP A 222 2.47 19.50 -1.90
C ASP A 222 2.84 19.62 -0.40
N PRO A 223 3.20 20.83 0.10
CA PRO A 223 3.71 20.99 1.47
C PRO A 223 2.70 20.60 2.56
N GLU A 224 1.40 20.75 2.29
CA GLU A 224 0.35 20.37 3.25
C GLU A 224 0.28 18.86 3.38
N LEU A 225 0.33 18.14 2.25
CA LEU A 225 0.34 16.67 2.26
C LEU A 225 1.62 16.10 2.86
N VAL A 226 2.78 16.68 2.54
CA VAL A 226 4.08 16.28 3.15
C VAL A 226 4.01 16.43 4.66
N ARG A 227 3.47 17.54 5.17
CA ARG A 227 3.28 17.75 6.61
C ARG A 227 2.33 16.72 7.22
N SER A 228 1.20 16.47 6.58
CA SER A 228 0.21 15.49 7.05
C SER A 228 0.80 14.10 7.15
N VAL A 229 1.50 13.65 6.13
CA VAL A 229 2.16 12.34 6.07
C VAL A 229 3.22 12.21 7.16
N PHE A 230 4.04 13.25 7.36
CA PHE A 230 5.03 13.29 8.43
C PHE A 230 4.39 13.20 9.82
N GLN A 231 3.31 13.96 10.06
CA GLN A 231 2.57 13.92 11.31
C GLN A 231 1.97 12.54 11.56
N SER A 232 1.39 11.90 10.54
CA SER A 232 0.85 10.55 10.63
C SER A 232 1.93 9.52 10.98
N ALA A 233 3.14 9.65 10.41
CA ALA A 233 4.28 8.79 10.76
C ALA A 233 4.70 8.95 12.23
N CYS A 234 4.83 10.20 12.72
CA CYS A 234 5.14 10.47 14.12
C CYS A 234 4.07 9.93 15.07
N GLN A 235 2.80 10.08 14.73
CA GLN A 235 1.69 9.55 15.51
C GLN A 235 1.69 8.02 15.52
N LEU A 236 1.94 7.36 14.38
CA LEU A 236 2.04 5.90 14.35
C LEU A 236 3.13 5.41 15.32
N VAL A 237 4.33 5.96 15.24
CA VAL A 237 5.46 5.56 16.09
C VAL A 237 5.22 5.87 17.57
N SER A 238 4.41 6.89 17.90
CA SER A 238 4.05 7.18 19.29
C SER A 238 3.03 6.21 19.89
N CYS A 239 2.25 5.52 19.03
CA CYS A 239 1.16 4.63 19.45
C CYS A 239 1.48 3.15 19.27
N VAL A 240 2.39 2.81 18.32
CA VAL A 240 2.69 1.44 17.93
C VAL A 240 4.18 1.18 18.18
N PRO A 241 4.53 0.12 18.92
CA PRO A 241 5.93 -0.22 19.19
C PRO A 241 6.65 -0.61 17.88
N VAL A 242 7.92 -0.19 17.82
CA VAL A 242 8.81 -0.49 16.69
C VAL A 242 9.99 -1.31 17.18
N TYR A 243 10.25 -2.40 16.50
CA TYR A 243 11.31 -3.35 16.85
C TYR A 243 12.27 -3.53 15.67
N ARG A 244 13.51 -3.86 15.98
CA ARG A 244 14.41 -4.53 15.04
C ARG A 244 14.20 -6.03 15.19
N LEU A 245 13.86 -6.69 14.11
CA LEU A 245 13.75 -8.14 14.04
C LEU A 245 14.93 -8.68 13.23
N THR A 246 15.94 -9.19 13.92
CA THR A 246 16.98 -10.01 13.31
C THR A 246 16.45 -11.43 13.23
N PHE A 247 16.54 -12.08 12.06
CA PHE A 247 15.95 -13.41 11.91
C PHE A 247 16.71 -14.33 10.96
N VAL A 248 16.57 -15.61 11.23
CA VAL A 248 16.91 -16.71 10.33
C VAL A 248 15.66 -17.03 9.50
N PRO A 249 15.76 -17.35 8.20
CA PRO A 249 14.62 -17.69 7.36
C PRO A 249 14.00 -19.06 7.71
N ASP A 250 13.38 -19.14 8.89
CA ASP A 250 12.75 -20.31 9.47
C ASP A 250 11.39 -19.90 10.08
N VAL A 251 10.37 -20.76 9.99
CA VAL A 251 9.00 -20.51 10.50
C VAL A 251 8.96 -20.14 11.99
N ARG A 252 9.94 -20.59 12.77
CA ARG A 252 10.07 -20.29 14.22
C ARG A 252 10.22 -18.78 14.50
N VAL A 253 10.59 -17.96 13.51
CA VAL A 253 10.59 -16.49 13.69
C VAL A 253 9.22 -15.99 14.15
N TRP A 254 8.14 -16.63 13.72
CA TRP A 254 6.78 -16.25 14.10
C TRP A 254 6.41 -16.59 15.54
N GLU A 255 7.16 -17.43 16.23
CA GLU A 255 7.00 -17.69 17.66
C GLU A 255 7.45 -16.47 18.50
N SER A 256 8.34 -15.66 17.95
CA SER A 256 8.82 -14.42 18.57
C SER A 256 7.96 -13.18 18.24
N ILE A 257 7.00 -13.31 17.30
CA ILE A 257 6.15 -12.22 16.83
C ILE A 257 4.72 -12.44 17.38
N GLY A 258 4.45 -12.20 18.61
CA GLY A 258 3.12 -12.12 19.25
C GLY A 258 2.19 -13.30 19.03
#